data_10b961796e82ed28c32dd9f06db3434e
#
_entry.id   10b961796e82ed28c32dd9f06db3434e
#
_cell.length_a   1.000
_cell.length_b   1.000
_cell.length_c   1.000
_cell.angle_alpha   90.00
_cell.angle_beta   90.00
_cell.angle_gamma   90.00
#
_symmetry.space_group_name_H-M   'P 1'
#
loop_
_entity.id
_entity.type
_entity.pdbx_description
1 polymer ?
#
loop_
_entity_poly.entity_id
_entity_poly.type
_entity_poly.pdbx_seq_one_letter_code
_entity_poly.pdbx_strand_id
1 'polypeptide(L)'
;MFETVDFGIRDDHFGHGLCNKVRLDFLREQSGKSMVVCRAVKLEMRRNIVDIFKSMESLLNKTFPEAHGSWSFVQVDPDYWMVKNEYMFIVGEQRSSNSRKSWGYEEGGVRVNRATIEAYGAPDSVDQLMTAVEDAFQDRTFTKITWYYKDGNQVDYRSLYVDQDNRIQNSFYPWFTQGVDAFIDDYLNSTATVLLLYGPPGTGKTSFLKHLICSRRMNAIVSYDEDILRDDRFFIDFLADDEHNIMIIEDADLLLSNRESEQNKIMSKFLNVSDGIVKVASKKMVFTTNISQMSKVDPALLRKGRCYAAVEFRSMSPSEAALAAEAAGEPSQNWNNKERWTLSEVFNRDIDTAETQKQVGFGFRV
;
A
#
# COMPACT_ATOMS: atom_id res chain seq x y z
N MET A 1 10.49 36.91 -3.40
CA MET A 1 11.82 36.83 -4.06
C MET A 1 12.61 35.80 -3.29
N PHE A 2 12.82 34.61 -3.85
CA PHE A 2 13.53 33.52 -3.16
C PHE A 2 15.02 33.84 -3.12
N GLU A 3 15.60 34.02 -1.95
CA GLU A 3 17.05 34.08 -1.80
C GLU A 3 17.60 32.66 -1.84
N THR A 4 18.22 32.29 -2.95
CA THR A 4 19.03 31.08 -3.04
C THR A 4 20.39 31.42 -2.44
N VAL A 5 20.65 31.01 -1.23
CA VAL A 5 21.97 31.15 -0.63
C VAL A 5 22.81 29.96 -1.08
N ASP A 6 23.60 30.16 -2.11
CA ASP A 6 24.56 29.19 -2.58
C ASP A 6 25.80 29.20 -1.65
N PHE A 7 25.86 28.24 -0.76
CA PHE A 7 26.99 28.14 0.21
C PHE A 7 28.23 27.46 -0.38
N GLY A 8 28.26 27.08 -1.66
CA GLY A 8 29.48 26.64 -2.35
C GLY A 8 30.24 25.44 -1.73
N ILE A 9 29.68 24.74 -0.76
CA ILE A 9 30.34 23.66 -0.01
C ILE A 9 29.58 22.36 -0.24
N ARG A 10 30.16 21.49 -1.02
CA ARG A 10 29.68 20.13 -1.30
C ARG A 10 30.09 19.18 -0.15
N ASP A 11 29.45 19.27 1.00
CA ASP A 11 29.56 18.25 2.05
C ASP A 11 28.17 17.87 2.49
N ASP A 12 27.74 16.64 2.25
CA ASP A 12 26.39 16.09 2.55
C ASP A 12 25.99 16.24 4.02
N HIS A 13 26.93 16.56 4.91
CA HIS A 13 26.71 16.79 6.33
C HIS A 13 26.44 18.27 6.70
N PHE A 14 26.72 19.21 5.80
CA PHE A 14 26.68 20.63 6.13
C PHE A 14 25.25 21.19 6.14
N GLY A 15 24.39 20.74 5.20
CA GLY A 15 22.98 21.14 5.15
C GLY A 15 22.22 20.77 6.43
N HIS A 16 22.40 19.55 6.89
CA HIS A 16 21.84 19.06 8.15
C HIS A 16 22.39 19.83 9.37
N GLY A 17 23.66 20.19 9.38
CA GLY A 17 24.28 20.96 10.45
C GLY A 17 23.70 22.37 10.58
N LEU A 18 23.50 23.07 9.47
CA LEU A 18 22.92 24.40 9.42
C LEU A 18 21.46 24.39 9.91
N CYS A 19 20.67 23.45 9.42
CA CYS A 19 19.27 23.33 9.80
C CYS A 19 19.10 22.98 11.27
N ASN A 20 19.95 22.11 11.81
CA ASN A 20 19.98 21.81 13.24
C ASN A 20 20.30 23.04 14.08
N LYS A 21 21.23 23.87 13.63
CA LYS A 21 21.56 25.13 14.33
C LYS A 21 20.37 26.09 14.31
N VAL A 22 19.76 26.33 13.14
CA VAL A 22 18.59 27.22 13.02
C VAL A 22 17.41 26.72 13.84
N ARG A 23 17.17 25.41 13.87
CA ARG A 23 16.16 24.75 14.68
C ARG A 23 16.42 24.96 16.17
N LEU A 24 17.66 24.78 16.64
CA LEU A 24 18.03 24.96 18.02
C LEU A 24 17.88 26.44 18.46
N ASP A 25 18.24 27.38 17.59
CA ASP A 25 18.07 28.82 17.85
C ASP A 25 16.57 29.15 17.95
N PHE A 26 15.75 28.67 17.05
CA PHE A 26 14.28 28.80 17.12
C PHE A 26 13.73 28.23 18.44
N LEU A 27 14.12 27.02 18.82
CA LEU A 27 13.65 26.40 20.07
C LEU A 27 14.08 27.18 21.30
N ARG A 28 15.30 27.81 21.30
CA ARG A 28 15.76 28.68 22.36
C ARG A 28 14.95 29.96 22.44
N GLU A 29 14.62 30.58 21.31
CA GLU A 29 13.79 31.78 21.24
C GLU A 29 12.36 31.56 21.77
N GLN A 30 11.84 30.33 21.59
CA GLN A 30 10.52 29.91 22.09
C GLN A 30 10.55 29.44 23.54
N SER A 31 11.75 29.17 24.09
CA SER A 31 11.91 28.67 25.47
C SER A 31 11.31 29.67 26.48
N GLY A 32 10.30 29.20 27.23
CA GLY A 32 9.58 30.00 28.22
C GLY A 32 8.39 30.82 27.69
N LYS A 33 8.11 30.82 26.37
CA LYS A 33 6.96 31.54 25.80
C LYS A 33 5.73 30.65 25.65
N SER A 34 5.89 29.42 25.14
CA SER A 34 4.78 28.48 24.92
C SER A 34 5.30 27.06 24.82
N MET A 35 4.39 26.10 24.90
CA MET A 35 4.71 24.69 24.55
C MET A 35 5.00 24.58 23.07
N VAL A 36 6.14 24.02 22.72
CA VAL A 36 6.51 23.71 21.32
C VAL A 36 6.46 22.20 21.12
N VAL A 37 5.74 21.75 20.12
CA VAL A 37 5.70 20.36 19.69
C VAL A 37 6.42 20.20 18.35
N CYS A 38 6.88 18.98 18.07
CA CYS A 38 7.33 18.58 16.75
C CYS A 38 6.33 17.55 16.21
N ARG A 39 5.97 17.73 14.95
CA ARG A 39 5.24 16.72 14.15
C ARG A 39 5.96 16.51 12.84
N ALA A 40 5.87 15.31 12.31
CA ALA A 40 6.41 14.96 11.01
C ALA A 40 5.36 14.23 10.17
N VAL A 41 5.29 14.60 8.90
CA VAL A 41 4.51 13.90 7.87
C VAL A 41 5.47 13.30 6.85
N LYS A 42 5.29 12.03 6.55
CA LYS A 42 6.00 11.34 5.47
C LYS A 42 5.11 11.32 4.25
N LEU A 43 5.55 11.97 3.19
CA LEU A 43 4.83 12.07 1.92
C LEU A 43 5.40 11.08 0.91
N GLU A 44 4.51 10.42 0.20
CA GLU A 44 4.82 9.60 -0.97
C GLU A 44 4.10 10.22 -2.17
N MET A 45 4.85 10.62 -3.21
CA MET A 45 4.30 11.44 -4.29
C MET A 45 5.06 11.26 -5.60
N ARG A 46 4.42 11.58 -6.72
CA ARG A 46 5.08 11.66 -8.03
C ARG A 46 5.90 12.95 -8.20
N ARG A 47 5.56 13.99 -7.45
CA ARG A 47 6.29 15.27 -7.43
C ARG A 47 7.60 15.14 -6.67
N ASN A 48 8.54 16.03 -6.93
CA ASN A 48 9.74 16.15 -6.13
C ASN A 48 9.55 17.19 -5.00
N ILE A 49 10.47 17.22 -4.04
CA ILE A 49 10.38 18.13 -2.90
C ILE A 49 10.56 19.60 -3.30
N VAL A 50 11.22 19.88 -4.42
CA VAL A 50 11.35 21.24 -4.95
C VAL A 50 9.99 21.80 -5.35
N ASP A 51 9.12 20.98 -5.88
CA ASP A 51 7.76 21.39 -6.23
C ASP A 51 6.92 21.67 -5.00
N ILE A 52 7.13 20.92 -3.91
CA ILE A 52 6.53 21.22 -2.61
C ILE A 52 7.03 22.55 -2.11
N PHE A 53 8.35 22.78 -2.10
CA PHE A 53 8.95 24.03 -1.64
C PHE A 53 8.37 25.25 -2.37
N LYS A 54 8.27 25.19 -3.70
CA LYS A 54 7.67 26.26 -4.50
C LYS A 54 6.19 26.52 -4.18
N SER A 55 5.47 25.50 -3.77
CA SER A 55 4.04 25.58 -3.42
C SER A 55 3.80 25.90 -1.95
N MET A 56 4.83 25.83 -1.10
CA MET A 56 4.69 25.98 0.36
C MET A 56 4.24 27.39 0.74
N GLU A 57 4.72 28.42 0.08
CA GLU A 57 4.30 29.81 0.36
C GLU A 57 2.79 29.99 0.17
N SER A 58 2.25 29.48 -0.94
CA SER A 58 0.81 29.52 -1.20
C SER A 58 0.01 28.73 -0.15
N LEU A 59 0.51 27.55 0.23
CA LEU A 59 -0.12 26.74 1.26
C LEU A 59 -0.14 27.45 2.61
N LEU A 60 1.00 28.01 3.05
CA LEU A 60 1.13 28.69 4.33
C LEU A 60 0.23 29.93 4.40
N ASN A 61 0.20 30.73 3.33
CA ASN A 61 -0.65 31.92 3.25
C ASN A 61 -2.14 31.56 3.28
N LYS A 62 -2.52 30.39 2.72
CA LYS A 62 -3.89 29.89 2.79
C LYS A 62 -4.24 29.34 4.17
N THR A 63 -3.31 28.63 4.80
CA THR A 63 -3.52 27.97 6.09
C THR A 63 -3.47 28.97 7.26
N PHE A 64 -2.59 29.99 7.16
CA PHE A 64 -2.38 31.01 8.17
C PHE A 64 -2.43 32.42 7.55
N PRO A 65 -3.62 32.91 7.16
CA PRO A 65 -3.78 34.19 6.49
C PRO A 65 -3.29 35.37 7.33
N GLU A 66 -3.33 35.25 8.65
CA GLU A 66 -2.83 36.26 9.61
C GLU A 66 -1.29 36.40 9.61
N ALA A 67 -0.59 35.35 9.18
CA ALA A 67 0.87 35.32 9.08
C ALA A 67 1.38 35.62 7.66
N HIS A 68 0.50 36.12 6.78
CA HIS A 68 0.86 36.43 5.38
C HIS A 68 2.04 37.40 5.31
N GLY A 69 3.07 37.02 4.54
CA GLY A 69 4.28 37.84 4.35
C GLY A 69 5.31 37.75 5.49
N SER A 70 5.05 37.01 6.57
CA SER A 70 5.99 36.84 7.69
C SER A 70 6.98 35.67 7.48
N TRP A 71 6.80 34.85 6.45
CA TRP A 71 7.57 33.63 6.23
C TRP A 71 8.90 33.91 5.53
N SER A 72 9.95 33.30 6.02
CA SER A 72 11.28 33.26 5.43
C SER A 72 11.55 31.88 4.83
N PHE A 73 11.96 31.82 3.57
CA PHE A 73 12.18 30.60 2.80
C PHE A 73 13.66 30.44 2.47
N VAL A 74 14.25 29.31 2.79
CA VAL A 74 15.64 28.97 2.48
C VAL A 74 15.70 27.58 1.87
N GLN A 75 16.16 27.47 0.65
CA GLN A 75 16.54 26.22 0.03
C GLN A 75 18.04 26.00 0.25
N VAL A 76 18.40 24.93 0.97
CA VAL A 76 19.79 24.62 1.33
C VAL A 76 20.44 23.82 0.19
N ASP A 77 19.72 22.85 -0.35
CA ASP A 77 20.07 22.07 -1.54
C ASP A 77 18.78 21.59 -2.26
N PRO A 78 18.86 20.90 -3.40
CA PRO A 78 17.66 20.45 -4.13
C PRO A 78 16.76 19.53 -3.31
N ASP A 79 17.32 18.77 -2.35
CA ASP A 79 16.60 17.78 -1.58
C ASP A 79 16.28 18.23 -0.14
N TYR A 80 16.69 19.48 0.22
CA TYR A 80 16.58 19.99 1.58
C TYR A 80 16.28 21.48 1.64
N TRP A 81 15.23 21.86 2.37
CA TRP A 81 14.82 23.24 2.56
C TRP A 81 14.24 23.51 3.94
N MET A 82 14.16 24.76 4.31
CA MET A 82 13.52 25.21 5.54
C MET A 82 12.66 26.47 5.30
N VAL A 83 11.61 26.59 6.11
CA VAL A 83 10.73 27.75 6.16
C VAL A 83 10.53 28.12 7.63
N LYS A 84 10.56 29.40 7.96
CA LYS A 84 10.32 29.85 9.32
C LYS A 84 9.63 31.19 9.37
N ASN A 85 8.94 31.42 10.48
CA ASN A 85 8.55 32.73 10.98
C ASN A 85 8.82 32.82 12.50
N GLU A 86 8.25 33.81 13.18
CA GLU A 86 8.40 33.98 14.63
C GLU A 86 7.82 32.80 15.45
N TYR A 87 6.79 32.11 14.93
CA TYR A 87 6.00 31.11 15.68
C TYR A 87 6.21 29.68 15.22
N MET A 88 6.76 29.47 14.02
CA MET A 88 6.89 28.14 13.43
C MET A 88 8.19 27.96 12.64
N PHE A 89 8.77 26.77 12.75
CA PHE A 89 9.90 26.33 11.96
C PHE A 89 9.55 25.03 11.24
N ILE A 90 9.76 24.99 9.93
CA ILE A 90 9.39 23.88 9.04
C ILE A 90 10.62 23.43 8.27
N VAL A 91 10.80 22.13 8.15
CA VAL A 91 11.89 21.52 7.39
C VAL A 91 11.29 20.53 6.41
N GLY A 92 11.77 20.55 5.17
CA GLY A 92 11.47 19.53 4.18
C GLY A 92 12.74 18.83 3.72
N GLU A 93 12.72 17.50 3.75
CA GLU A 93 13.80 16.64 3.29
C GLU A 93 13.25 15.59 2.32
N GLN A 94 13.89 15.44 1.16
CA GLN A 94 13.67 14.31 0.27
C GLN A 94 14.85 13.34 0.40
N ARG A 95 14.57 12.12 0.79
CA ARG A 95 15.58 11.07 0.69
C ARG A 95 15.62 10.59 -0.75
N SER A 96 16.63 11.05 -1.49
CA SER A 96 16.90 10.46 -2.79
C SER A 96 17.22 8.98 -2.58
N SER A 97 16.55 8.10 -3.30
CA SER A 97 16.80 6.66 -3.29
C SER A 97 18.15 6.31 -3.99
N ASN A 98 19.17 7.16 -3.78
CA ASN A 98 20.53 6.95 -4.27
C ASN A 98 21.32 5.90 -3.48
N SER A 99 20.68 5.08 -2.66
CA SER A 99 21.30 3.81 -2.32
C SER A 99 21.34 2.97 -3.59
N ARG A 100 22.53 2.61 -4.05
CA ARG A 100 22.85 1.81 -5.25
C ARG A 100 22.15 0.44 -5.35
N LYS A 101 21.08 0.21 -4.59
CA LYS A 101 20.24 -0.98 -4.54
C LYS A 101 18.75 -0.73 -4.86
N SER A 102 18.32 0.49 -5.18
CA SER A 102 16.98 0.69 -5.72
C SER A 102 17.02 0.40 -7.22
N TRP A 103 16.82 -0.83 -7.58
CA TRP A 103 16.47 -1.21 -8.93
C TRP A 103 15.15 -0.54 -9.24
N GLY A 104 15.20 0.57 -9.99
CA GLY A 104 14.01 1.13 -10.60
C GLY A 104 13.50 0.12 -11.62
N TYR A 105 12.44 -0.57 -11.28
CA TYR A 105 11.69 -1.36 -12.23
C TYR A 105 10.97 -0.40 -13.17
N GLU A 106 11.43 -0.32 -14.42
CA GLU A 106 10.83 0.46 -15.51
C GLU A 106 9.65 -0.24 -16.19
N GLU A 107 9.24 -1.41 -15.75
CA GLU A 107 8.07 -2.08 -16.32
C GLU A 107 6.85 -1.97 -15.41
N GLY A 108 6.03 -0.94 -15.63
CA GLY A 108 4.69 -0.77 -15.04
C GLY A 108 4.65 -0.22 -13.61
N GLY A 109 5.77 0.12 -13.00
CA GLY A 109 5.83 0.71 -11.66
C GLY A 109 5.75 2.24 -11.67
N VAL A 110 4.94 2.80 -10.79
CA VAL A 110 4.88 4.25 -10.55
C VAL A 110 6.16 4.68 -9.86
N ARG A 111 6.86 5.67 -10.42
CA ARG A 111 8.01 6.29 -9.75
C ARG A 111 7.52 7.21 -8.63
N VAL A 112 7.87 6.90 -7.40
CA VAL A 112 7.45 7.65 -6.23
C VAL A 112 8.66 8.22 -5.51
N ASN A 113 8.58 9.52 -5.20
CA ASN A 113 9.54 10.21 -4.35
C ASN A 113 9.02 10.19 -2.90
N ARG A 114 9.93 10.05 -1.95
CA ARG A 114 9.62 10.12 -0.53
C ARG A 114 10.18 11.39 0.06
N ALA A 115 9.33 12.17 0.72
CA ALA A 115 9.76 13.36 1.44
C ALA A 115 9.27 13.29 2.89
N THR A 116 10.02 13.90 3.78
CA THR A 116 9.61 14.14 5.17
C THR A 116 9.49 15.63 5.38
N ILE A 117 8.36 16.07 5.91
CA ILE A 117 8.15 17.46 6.33
C ILE A 117 7.96 17.45 7.84
N GLU A 118 8.81 18.18 8.54
CA GLU A 118 8.76 18.37 9.98
C GLU A 118 8.35 19.80 10.29
N ALA A 119 7.49 20.00 11.27
CA ALA A 119 7.17 21.33 11.79
C ALA A 119 7.30 21.38 13.30
N TYR A 120 7.74 22.54 13.77
CA TYR A 120 7.97 22.89 15.16
C TYR A 120 7.21 24.16 15.48
N GLY A 121 6.35 24.15 16.50
CA GLY A 121 5.53 25.30 16.87
C GLY A 121 4.46 24.95 17.91
N ALA A 122 3.47 25.81 18.07
CA ALA A 122 2.33 25.55 18.93
C ALA A 122 1.53 24.32 18.43
N PRO A 123 1.01 23.46 19.33
CA PRO A 123 0.36 22.21 18.97
C PRO A 123 -0.71 22.35 17.87
N ASP A 124 -1.69 23.24 18.09
CA ASP A 124 -2.82 23.41 17.17
C ASP A 124 -2.37 23.89 15.78
N SER A 125 -1.40 24.82 15.74
CA SER A 125 -0.86 25.34 14.48
C SER A 125 -0.06 24.29 13.71
N VAL A 126 0.69 23.46 14.42
CA VAL A 126 1.46 22.38 13.82
C VAL A 126 0.52 21.30 13.28
N ASP A 127 -0.50 20.90 14.04
CA ASP A 127 -1.47 19.90 13.61
C ASP A 127 -2.29 20.40 12.39
N GLN A 128 -2.68 21.68 12.39
CA GLN A 128 -3.34 22.32 11.24
C GLN A 128 -2.43 22.32 9.98
N LEU A 129 -1.15 22.66 10.15
CA LEU A 129 -0.20 22.63 9.05
C LEU A 129 0.01 21.22 8.51
N MET A 130 0.23 20.23 9.38
CA MET A 130 0.49 18.85 8.95
C MET A 130 -0.69 18.29 8.16
N THR A 131 -1.92 18.55 8.59
CA THR A 131 -3.13 18.20 7.85
C THR A 131 -3.17 18.88 6.48
N ALA A 132 -2.89 20.18 6.41
CA ALA A 132 -2.88 20.92 5.15
C ALA A 132 -1.78 20.44 4.19
N VAL A 133 -0.60 20.08 4.70
CA VAL A 133 0.52 19.52 3.94
C VAL A 133 0.14 18.15 3.36
N GLU A 134 -0.43 17.28 4.18
CA GLU A 134 -0.85 15.95 3.75
C GLU A 134 -1.94 16.04 2.66
N ASP A 135 -2.95 16.86 2.87
CA ASP A 135 -4.03 17.06 1.90
C ASP A 135 -3.55 17.67 0.58
N ALA A 136 -2.56 18.56 0.63
CA ALA A 136 -2.05 19.24 -0.57
C ALA A 136 -1.04 18.41 -1.37
N PHE A 137 -0.23 17.58 -0.70
CA PHE A 137 0.95 16.98 -1.31
C PHE A 137 0.97 15.47 -1.30
N GLN A 138 0.23 14.79 -0.42
CA GLN A 138 0.13 13.33 -0.47
C GLN A 138 -0.53 12.91 -1.79
N ASP A 139 0.21 12.17 -2.59
CA ASP A 139 -0.34 11.63 -3.84
C ASP A 139 -1.21 10.41 -3.52
N ARG A 140 -2.49 10.53 -3.84
CA ARG A 140 -3.48 9.48 -3.61
C ARG A 140 -3.83 8.73 -4.90
N THR A 141 -3.04 8.87 -5.96
CA THR A 141 -3.29 8.22 -7.25
C THR A 141 -2.70 6.82 -7.36
N PHE A 142 -1.93 6.39 -6.37
CA PHE A 142 -1.36 5.05 -6.28
C PHE A 142 -1.62 4.42 -4.91
N THR A 143 -1.41 3.12 -4.84
CA THR A 143 -1.50 2.31 -3.62
C THR A 143 -0.14 1.66 -3.36
N LYS A 144 0.30 1.66 -2.11
CA LYS A 144 1.55 1.03 -1.69
C LYS A 144 1.32 -0.44 -1.35
N ILE A 145 2.16 -1.29 -1.91
CA ILE A 145 2.26 -2.70 -1.55
C ILE A 145 3.65 -2.93 -0.99
N THR A 146 3.76 -3.39 0.23
CA THR A 146 5.03 -3.77 0.85
C THR A 146 5.20 -5.28 0.77
N TRP A 147 6.10 -5.71 -0.10
CA TRP A 147 6.42 -7.11 -0.29
C TRP A 147 7.56 -7.52 0.62
N TYR A 148 7.29 -8.45 1.54
CA TYR A 148 8.27 -9.04 2.44
C TYR A 148 8.80 -10.35 1.87
N TYR A 149 10.11 -10.51 1.92
CA TYR A 149 10.82 -11.70 1.45
C TYR A 149 12.05 -11.98 2.32
N LYS A 150 12.57 -13.20 2.28
CA LYS A 150 13.84 -13.57 2.92
C LYS A 150 15.01 -13.33 1.99
N ASP A 151 16.06 -12.65 2.49
CA ASP A 151 17.36 -12.57 1.85
C ASP A 151 18.39 -13.26 2.79
N GLY A 152 18.70 -14.51 2.50
CA GLY A 152 19.47 -15.36 3.42
C GLY A 152 18.73 -15.59 4.75
N ASN A 153 19.33 -15.14 5.86
CA ASN A 153 18.75 -15.25 7.20
C ASN A 153 18.03 -13.99 7.66
N GLN A 154 17.94 -12.96 6.83
CA GLN A 154 17.30 -11.69 7.19
C GLN A 154 15.98 -11.54 6.44
N VAL A 155 15.00 -10.95 7.13
CA VAL A 155 13.76 -10.49 6.50
C VAL A 155 14.04 -9.11 5.91
N ASP A 156 13.79 -8.96 4.61
CA ASP A 156 13.88 -7.70 3.89
C ASP A 156 12.51 -7.38 3.26
N TYR A 157 12.33 -6.16 2.80
CA TYR A 157 11.09 -5.77 2.15
C TYR A 157 11.33 -4.80 0.99
N ARG A 158 10.39 -4.79 0.04
CA ARG A 158 10.33 -3.83 -1.04
C ARG A 158 8.95 -3.20 -1.13
N SER A 159 8.93 -1.87 -1.30
CA SER A 159 7.68 -1.15 -1.56
C SER A 159 7.48 -1.03 -3.06
N LEU A 160 6.34 -1.50 -3.52
CA LEU A 160 5.86 -1.38 -4.88
C LEU A 160 4.67 -0.41 -4.88
N TYR A 161 4.57 0.43 -5.90
CA TYR A 161 3.48 1.38 -6.04
C TYR A 161 2.67 1.01 -7.27
N VAL A 162 1.37 0.87 -7.09
CA VAL A 162 0.44 0.42 -8.12
C VAL A 162 -0.57 1.52 -8.40
N ASP A 163 -0.73 1.87 -9.68
CA ASP A 163 -1.76 2.81 -10.11
C ASP A 163 -3.17 2.29 -9.80
N GLN A 164 -4.07 3.22 -9.47
CA GLN A 164 -5.47 2.91 -9.15
C GLN A 164 -6.32 2.53 -10.38
N ASP A 165 -5.74 2.50 -11.57
CA ASP A 165 -6.47 2.33 -12.84
C ASP A 165 -6.92 0.87 -13.12
N ASN A 166 -7.16 0.10 -12.08
CA ASN A 166 -7.65 -1.27 -12.22
C ASN A 166 -9.18 -1.33 -12.14
N ARG A 167 -9.85 -1.08 -13.25
CA ARG A 167 -11.32 -1.13 -13.34
C ARG A 167 -11.79 -2.57 -13.50
N ILE A 168 -12.39 -3.10 -12.45
CA ILE A 168 -13.12 -4.37 -12.52
C ILE A 168 -14.57 -4.09 -12.91
N GLN A 169 -15.16 -4.99 -13.70
CA GLN A 169 -16.59 -5.00 -13.99
C GLN A 169 -17.26 -6.09 -13.14
N ASN A 170 -18.49 -5.85 -12.71
CA ASN A 170 -19.26 -6.86 -11.97
C ASN A 170 -19.46 -8.17 -12.75
N SER A 171 -19.54 -8.08 -14.08
CA SER A 171 -19.65 -9.23 -14.98
C SER A 171 -18.42 -10.14 -14.96
N PHE A 172 -17.26 -9.67 -14.49
CA PHE A 172 -16.06 -10.51 -14.34
C PHE A 172 -16.17 -11.49 -13.16
N TYR A 173 -17.06 -11.19 -12.22
CA TYR A 173 -17.28 -11.95 -10.99
C TYR A 173 -18.77 -12.15 -10.71
N PRO A 174 -19.47 -12.93 -11.55
CA PRO A 174 -20.92 -13.06 -11.50
C PRO A 174 -21.47 -13.72 -10.23
N TRP A 175 -20.60 -14.26 -9.38
CA TRP A 175 -20.96 -14.81 -8.07
C TRP A 175 -21.12 -13.75 -6.99
N PHE A 176 -20.70 -12.51 -7.19
CA PHE A 176 -21.01 -11.40 -6.29
C PHE A 176 -22.35 -10.75 -6.70
N THR A 177 -23.46 -11.30 -6.21
CA THR A 177 -24.82 -10.88 -6.62
C THR A 177 -25.14 -9.43 -6.32
N GLN A 178 -24.52 -8.85 -5.28
CA GLN A 178 -24.65 -7.44 -4.91
C GLN A 178 -23.59 -6.54 -5.60
N GLY A 179 -22.70 -7.13 -6.38
CA GLY A 179 -21.55 -6.45 -7.00
C GLY A 179 -20.29 -6.52 -6.16
N VAL A 180 -19.16 -6.36 -6.85
CA VAL A 180 -17.82 -6.50 -6.27
C VAL A 180 -17.57 -5.43 -5.22
N ASP A 181 -17.86 -4.17 -5.52
CA ASP A 181 -17.60 -3.04 -4.62
C ASP A 181 -18.42 -3.11 -3.34
N ALA A 182 -19.72 -3.48 -3.44
CA ALA A 182 -20.57 -3.67 -2.27
C ALA A 182 -20.05 -4.80 -1.37
N PHE A 183 -19.61 -5.93 -1.97
CA PHE A 183 -19.00 -7.02 -1.20
C PHE A 183 -17.72 -6.60 -0.48
N ILE A 184 -16.87 -5.81 -1.15
CA ILE A 184 -15.64 -5.26 -0.55
C ILE A 184 -15.99 -4.36 0.63
N ASP A 185 -16.93 -3.43 0.47
CA ASP A 185 -17.34 -2.51 1.54
C ASP A 185 -17.94 -3.25 2.75
N ASP A 186 -18.77 -4.24 2.52
CA ASP A 186 -19.33 -5.09 3.57
C ASP A 186 -18.24 -5.84 4.34
N TYR A 187 -17.24 -6.39 3.62
CA TYR A 187 -16.08 -7.03 4.25
C TYR A 187 -15.28 -6.04 5.11
N LEU A 188 -14.94 -4.89 4.56
CA LEU A 188 -14.11 -3.91 5.26
C LEU A 188 -14.82 -3.33 6.50
N ASN A 189 -16.12 -3.13 6.43
CA ASN A 189 -16.94 -2.64 7.54
C ASN A 189 -17.31 -3.73 8.57
N SER A 190 -17.12 -5.00 8.22
CA SER A 190 -17.41 -6.11 9.15
C SER A 190 -16.42 -6.15 10.31
N THR A 191 -16.81 -6.79 11.41
CA THR A 191 -15.91 -7.09 12.52
C THR A 191 -15.02 -8.31 12.28
N ALA A 192 -15.30 -9.08 11.22
CA ALA A 192 -14.51 -10.24 10.85
C ALA A 192 -13.20 -9.81 10.15
N THR A 193 -12.10 -10.45 10.52
CA THR A 193 -10.76 -10.09 10.06
C THR A 193 -10.40 -10.80 8.74
N VAL A 194 -10.84 -12.04 8.57
CA VAL A 194 -10.37 -12.93 7.51
C VAL A 194 -11.34 -13.00 6.34
N LEU A 195 -10.81 -12.92 5.12
CA LEU A 195 -11.47 -13.26 3.86
C LEU A 195 -10.68 -14.37 3.17
N LEU A 196 -11.36 -15.44 2.76
CA LEU A 196 -10.75 -16.54 2.01
C LEU A 196 -11.27 -16.56 0.57
N LEU A 197 -10.36 -16.49 -0.39
CA LEU A 197 -10.66 -16.64 -1.82
C LEU A 197 -10.08 -17.97 -2.30
N TYR A 198 -10.92 -18.89 -2.78
CA TYR A 198 -10.48 -20.20 -3.23
C TYR A 198 -10.99 -20.53 -4.61
N GLY A 199 -10.31 -21.42 -5.33
CA GLY A 199 -10.70 -21.85 -6.66
C GLY A 199 -9.53 -21.97 -7.64
N PRO A 200 -9.76 -22.48 -8.85
CA PRO A 200 -8.70 -22.75 -9.81
C PRO A 200 -7.92 -21.51 -10.24
N PRO A 201 -6.68 -21.68 -10.73
CA PRO A 201 -5.91 -20.58 -11.28
C PRO A 201 -6.62 -19.94 -12.49
N GLY A 202 -6.30 -18.66 -12.75
CA GLY A 202 -6.87 -17.92 -13.88
C GLY A 202 -8.30 -17.40 -13.68
N THR A 203 -8.91 -17.59 -12.50
CA THR A 203 -10.29 -17.12 -12.20
C THR A 203 -10.33 -15.69 -11.68
N GLY A 204 -9.18 -14.99 -11.59
CA GLY A 204 -9.11 -13.57 -11.26
C GLY A 204 -8.96 -13.23 -9.77
N LYS A 205 -8.53 -14.17 -8.90
CA LYS A 205 -8.29 -13.90 -7.47
C LYS A 205 -7.34 -12.73 -7.24
N THR A 206 -6.15 -12.75 -7.86
CA THR A 206 -5.16 -11.66 -7.75
C THR A 206 -5.67 -10.34 -8.33
N SER A 207 -6.44 -10.37 -9.42
CA SER A 207 -7.07 -9.16 -9.99
C SER A 207 -8.09 -8.55 -9.04
N PHE A 208 -8.90 -9.39 -8.37
CA PHE A 208 -9.82 -8.95 -7.32
C PHE A 208 -9.08 -8.31 -6.14
N LEU A 209 -7.98 -8.93 -5.67
CA LEU A 209 -7.15 -8.37 -4.59
C LEU A 209 -6.57 -7.01 -4.98
N LYS A 210 -6.04 -6.90 -6.19
CA LYS A 210 -5.53 -5.63 -6.71
C LYS A 210 -6.63 -4.57 -6.71
N HIS A 211 -7.84 -4.90 -7.15
CA HIS A 211 -8.97 -3.97 -7.10
C HIS A 211 -9.34 -3.59 -5.67
N LEU A 212 -9.42 -4.56 -4.75
CA LEU A 212 -9.74 -4.29 -3.34
C LEU A 212 -8.77 -3.25 -2.75
N ILE A 213 -7.45 -3.47 -2.87
CA ILE A 213 -6.47 -2.56 -2.28
C ILE A 213 -6.44 -1.21 -3.00
N CYS A 214 -6.51 -1.17 -4.32
CA CYS A 214 -6.42 0.06 -5.10
C CYS A 214 -7.70 0.91 -4.97
N SER A 215 -8.89 0.31 -5.09
CA SER A 215 -10.16 1.06 -5.04
C SER A 215 -10.45 1.65 -3.65
N ARG A 216 -9.92 1.05 -2.59
CA ARG A 216 -10.07 1.53 -1.20
C ARG A 216 -8.79 2.17 -0.64
N ARG A 217 -7.76 2.35 -1.48
CA ARG A 217 -6.49 3.00 -1.12
C ARG A 217 -5.85 2.38 0.12
N MET A 218 -5.85 1.06 0.18
CA MET A 218 -5.35 0.34 1.34
C MET A 218 -3.88 -0.01 1.13
N ASN A 219 -3.02 0.45 2.02
CA ASN A 219 -1.64 -0.03 2.04
C ASN A 219 -1.62 -1.50 2.47
N ALA A 220 -1.01 -2.34 1.63
CA ALA A 220 -1.02 -3.78 1.82
C ALA A 220 0.37 -4.32 2.12
N ILE A 221 0.43 -5.31 3.02
CA ILE A 221 1.57 -6.22 3.16
C ILE A 221 1.28 -7.48 2.36
N VAL A 222 2.27 -7.94 1.60
CA VAL A 222 2.22 -9.19 0.84
C VAL A 222 3.45 -10.03 1.16
N SER A 223 3.27 -11.32 1.40
CA SER A 223 4.37 -12.28 1.46
C SER A 223 3.95 -13.62 0.87
N TYR A 224 4.88 -14.23 0.13
CA TYR A 224 4.79 -15.60 -0.40
C TYR A 224 5.74 -16.54 0.34
N ASP A 225 6.53 -16.01 1.27
CA ASP A 225 7.61 -16.74 1.96
C ASP A 225 7.05 -17.42 3.21
N GLU A 226 7.02 -18.75 3.18
CA GLU A 226 6.50 -19.56 4.29
C GLU A 226 7.29 -19.37 5.59
N ASP A 227 8.59 -19.15 5.52
CA ASP A 227 9.42 -18.96 6.71
C ASP A 227 9.10 -17.64 7.42
N ILE A 228 8.78 -16.59 6.65
CA ILE A 228 8.29 -15.32 7.20
C ILE A 228 6.94 -15.53 7.88
N LEU A 229 6.04 -16.26 7.22
CA LEU A 229 4.71 -16.56 7.76
C LEU A 229 4.77 -17.48 9.01
N ARG A 230 5.87 -18.17 9.25
CA ARG A 230 6.13 -18.93 10.48
C ARG A 230 6.62 -18.06 11.64
N ASP A 231 7.11 -16.86 11.38
CA ASP A 231 7.60 -15.95 12.43
C ASP A 231 6.46 -15.19 13.08
N ASP A 232 6.30 -15.37 14.40
CA ASP A 232 5.26 -14.68 15.19
C ASP A 232 5.43 -13.16 15.14
N ARG A 233 6.67 -12.68 15.04
CA ARG A 233 6.99 -11.25 15.00
C ARG A 233 6.36 -10.58 13.79
N PHE A 234 6.35 -11.24 12.64
CA PHE A 234 5.75 -10.70 11.42
C PHE A 234 4.27 -10.31 11.61
N PHE A 235 3.51 -11.13 12.34
CA PHE A 235 2.11 -10.84 12.64
C PHE A 235 1.94 -9.79 13.72
N ILE A 236 2.79 -9.82 14.74
CA ILE A 236 2.79 -8.82 15.82
C ILE A 236 3.11 -7.45 15.23
N ASP A 237 4.14 -7.39 14.38
CA ASP A 237 4.55 -6.16 13.71
C ASP A 237 3.43 -5.62 12.80
N PHE A 238 2.74 -6.48 12.04
CA PHE A 238 1.58 -6.07 11.26
C PHE A 238 0.44 -5.51 12.11
N LEU A 239 0.17 -6.08 13.28
CA LEU A 239 -0.89 -5.59 14.17
C LEU A 239 -0.53 -4.26 14.82
N ALA A 240 0.75 -4.05 15.11
CA ALA A 240 1.27 -2.83 15.74
C ALA A 240 1.57 -1.71 14.72
N ASP A 241 1.60 -2.03 13.43
CA ASP A 241 1.91 -1.11 12.36
C ASP A 241 0.69 -0.25 12.00
N ASP A 242 0.84 1.07 12.07
CA ASP A 242 -0.24 2.01 11.72
C ASP A 242 -0.32 2.29 10.21
N GLU A 243 0.69 1.89 9.44
CA GLU A 243 0.78 2.20 8.01
C GLU A 243 -0.03 1.23 7.13
N HIS A 244 -0.04 -0.07 7.48
CA HIS A 244 -0.67 -1.11 6.67
C HIS A 244 -1.98 -1.61 7.31
N ASN A 245 -3.05 -1.60 6.53
CA ASN A 245 -4.38 -2.00 6.98
C ASN A 245 -4.76 -3.43 6.60
N ILE A 246 -4.09 -3.98 5.58
CA ILE A 246 -4.42 -5.30 5.03
C ILE A 246 -3.15 -6.13 4.81
N MET A 247 -3.23 -7.40 5.19
CA MET A 247 -2.24 -8.42 4.87
C MET A 247 -2.81 -9.38 3.84
N ILE A 248 -2.08 -9.64 2.77
CA ILE A 248 -2.45 -10.56 1.70
C ILE A 248 -1.46 -11.72 1.67
N ILE A 249 -1.98 -12.92 1.69
CA ILE A 249 -1.22 -14.16 1.62
C ILE A 249 -1.78 -14.94 0.42
N GLU A 250 -1.04 -14.89 -0.69
CA GLU A 250 -1.43 -15.62 -1.91
C GLU A 250 -0.86 -17.05 -1.89
N ASP A 251 -1.54 -17.94 -2.61
CA ASP A 251 -1.20 -19.37 -2.74
C ASP A 251 -0.95 -20.07 -1.40
N ALA A 252 -1.80 -19.76 -0.41
CA ALA A 252 -1.69 -20.24 0.96
C ALA A 252 -2.09 -21.74 1.14
N ASP A 253 -1.94 -22.58 0.10
CA ASP A 253 -2.39 -23.96 0.08
C ASP A 253 -1.84 -24.79 1.24
N LEU A 254 -0.56 -24.65 1.53
CA LEU A 254 0.12 -25.35 2.60
C LEU A 254 -0.29 -24.84 4.00
N LEU A 255 -0.56 -23.53 4.12
CA LEU A 255 -0.96 -22.91 5.37
C LEU A 255 -2.39 -23.26 5.76
N LEU A 256 -3.25 -23.47 4.79
CA LEU A 256 -4.69 -23.68 4.96
C LEU A 256 -5.05 -25.16 5.14
N SER A 257 -4.16 -26.09 4.80
CA SER A 257 -4.41 -27.53 4.90
C SER A 257 -4.44 -28.03 6.35
N ASN A 258 -5.15 -29.12 6.59
CA ASN A 258 -5.54 -29.66 7.92
C ASN A 258 -4.38 -29.97 8.87
N ARG A 259 -4.68 -29.88 10.18
CA ARG A 259 -3.78 -29.82 11.37
C ARG A 259 -2.87 -31.03 11.64
N GLU A 260 -2.81 -32.04 10.82
CA GLU A 260 -2.04 -33.26 11.10
C GLU A 260 -0.51 -33.14 10.90
N SER A 261 -0.01 -31.97 10.47
CA SER A 261 1.42 -31.71 10.30
C SER A 261 1.91 -30.56 11.21
N GLU A 262 3.21 -30.54 11.54
CA GLU A 262 3.85 -29.46 12.33
C GLU A 262 3.69 -28.04 11.73
N GLN A 263 3.34 -27.96 10.45
CA GLN A 263 3.07 -26.72 9.73
C GLN A 263 1.85 -25.95 10.26
N ASN A 264 0.96 -26.63 10.97
CA ASN A 264 -0.29 -26.06 11.49
C ASN A 264 -0.17 -25.14 12.72
N LYS A 265 1.03 -24.96 13.25
CA LYS A 265 1.26 -23.96 14.31
C LYS A 265 1.01 -22.54 13.78
N ILE A 266 1.25 -22.29 12.49
CA ILE A 266 1.04 -20.99 11.87
C ILE A 266 -0.44 -20.61 11.88
N MET A 267 -1.31 -21.55 11.48
CA MET A 267 -2.75 -21.29 11.50
C MET A 267 -3.27 -21.01 12.92
N SER A 268 -2.77 -21.71 13.94
CA SER A 268 -3.13 -21.41 15.32
C SER A 268 -2.73 -20.00 15.75
N LYS A 269 -1.61 -19.49 15.25
CA LYS A 269 -1.13 -18.13 15.51
C LYS A 269 -2.03 -17.08 14.85
N PHE A 270 -2.38 -17.27 13.59
CA PHE A 270 -3.38 -16.44 12.90
C PHE A 270 -4.70 -16.38 13.65
N LEU A 271 -5.13 -17.53 14.13
CA LEU A 271 -6.37 -17.66 14.86
C LEU A 271 -6.32 -16.91 16.20
N ASN A 272 -5.19 -16.91 16.88
CA ASN A 272 -4.98 -16.18 18.13
C ASN A 272 -4.94 -14.66 17.90
N VAL A 273 -4.38 -14.22 16.77
CA VAL A 273 -4.34 -12.81 16.37
C VAL A 273 -5.73 -12.30 16.00
N SER A 274 -6.53 -13.10 15.29
CA SER A 274 -7.87 -12.70 14.86
C SER A 274 -8.92 -12.70 15.98
N ASP A 275 -8.73 -13.49 17.03
CA ASP A 275 -9.66 -13.64 18.17
C ASP A 275 -9.07 -13.20 19.51
N GLY A 276 -7.80 -12.77 19.54
CA GLY A 276 -7.10 -12.43 20.77
C GLY A 276 -7.67 -11.22 21.52
N ILE A 277 -7.19 -11.01 22.74
CA ILE A 277 -7.54 -9.86 23.60
C ILE A 277 -7.21 -8.53 22.88
N VAL A 278 -6.21 -8.53 22.01
CA VAL A 278 -5.84 -7.38 21.17
C VAL A 278 -6.52 -7.53 19.82
N LYS A 279 -7.81 -7.19 19.75
CA LYS A 279 -8.55 -7.13 18.48
C LYS A 279 -8.38 -5.76 17.86
N VAL A 280 -7.55 -5.67 16.82
CA VAL A 280 -7.41 -4.44 16.05
C VAL A 280 -8.46 -4.47 14.93
N ALA A 281 -9.60 -3.84 15.17
CA ALA A 281 -10.75 -3.87 14.27
C ALA A 281 -10.45 -3.33 12.85
N SER A 282 -9.38 -2.54 12.69
CA SER A 282 -8.96 -1.95 11.41
C SER A 282 -8.08 -2.86 10.56
N LYS A 283 -7.61 -4.00 11.09
CA LYS A 283 -6.70 -4.91 10.37
C LYS A 283 -7.49 -6.00 9.65
N LYS A 284 -7.19 -6.21 8.39
CA LYS A 284 -7.81 -7.22 7.53
C LYS A 284 -6.77 -8.20 7.01
N MET A 285 -7.16 -9.44 6.78
CA MET A 285 -6.31 -10.49 6.22
C MET A 285 -7.05 -11.22 5.11
N VAL A 286 -6.43 -11.32 3.94
CA VAL A 286 -6.99 -12.06 2.81
C VAL A 286 -6.08 -13.20 2.42
N PHE A 287 -6.63 -14.38 2.33
CA PHE A 287 -5.94 -15.57 1.85
C PHE A 287 -6.45 -15.95 0.48
N THR A 288 -5.54 -16.30 -0.43
CA THR A 288 -5.91 -17.00 -1.66
C THR A 288 -5.39 -18.42 -1.66
N THR A 289 -6.10 -19.32 -2.31
CA THR A 289 -5.70 -20.72 -2.46
C THR A 289 -6.25 -21.29 -3.77
N ASN A 290 -5.52 -22.25 -4.33
CA ASN A 290 -5.96 -23.03 -5.48
C ASN A 290 -6.70 -24.33 -5.08
N ILE A 291 -6.87 -24.55 -3.76
CA ILE A 291 -7.65 -25.69 -3.23
C ILE A 291 -9.09 -25.61 -3.75
N SER A 292 -9.53 -26.65 -4.44
CA SER A 292 -10.88 -26.73 -5.00
C SER A 292 -11.94 -27.26 -4.03
N GLN A 293 -11.53 -27.78 -2.87
CA GLN A 293 -12.43 -28.40 -1.90
C GLN A 293 -12.25 -27.80 -0.51
N MET A 294 -13.27 -27.10 -0.02
CA MET A 294 -13.30 -26.48 1.30
C MET A 294 -13.09 -27.46 2.47
N SER A 295 -13.35 -28.74 2.27
CA SER A 295 -13.10 -29.79 3.27
C SER A 295 -11.62 -29.95 3.63
N LYS A 296 -10.71 -29.44 2.79
CA LYS A 296 -9.26 -29.42 3.04
C LYS A 296 -8.79 -28.22 3.85
N VAL A 297 -9.62 -27.20 3.99
CA VAL A 297 -9.31 -25.99 4.77
C VAL A 297 -9.60 -26.24 6.26
N ASP A 298 -8.72 -25.77 7.14
CA ASP A 298 -8.92 -25.88 8.59
C ASP A 298 -10.25 -25.23 8.99
N PRO A 299 -11.21 -26.00 9.58
CA PRO A 299 -12.50 -25.47 9.99
C PRO A 299 -12.41 -24.31 11.00
N ALA A 300 -11.31 -24.20 11.74
CA ALA A 300 -11.10 -23.12 12.70
C ALA A 300 -10.95 -21.75 12.03
N LEU A 301 -10.45 -21.70 10.79
CA LEU A 301 -10.39 -20.45 10.00
C LEU A 301 -11.80 -19.97 9.63
N LEU A 302 -12.69 -20.91 9.33
CA LEU A 302 -14.04 -20.65 8.83
C LEU A 302 -15.05 -20.30 9.91
N ARG A 303 -14.63 -20.23 11.19
CA ARG A 303 -15.55 -19.91 12.30
C ARG A 303 -16.20 -18.53 12.10
N LYS A 304 -17.51 -18.49 12.36
CA LYS A 304 -18.31 -17.27 12.35
C LYS A 304 -17.72 -16.22 13.32
N GLY A 305 -17.63 -14.98 12.87
CA GLY A 305 -17.02 -13.87 13.63
C GLY A 305 -15.53 -13.69 13.38
N ARG A 306 -14.84 -14.70 12.80
CA ARG A 306 -13.44 -14.65 12.38
C ARG A 306 -13.33 -14.51 10.88
N CYS A 307 -13.91 -15.45 10.15
CA CYS A 307 -14.00 -15.41 8.70
C CYS A 307 -15.26 -14.66 8.27
N TYR A 308 -15.09 -13.63 7.46
CA TYR A 308 -16.20 -12.91 6.85
C TYR A 308 -16.91 -13.80 5.82
N ALA A 309 -16.12 -14.32 4.88
CA ALA A 309 -16.61 -15.23 3.85
C ALA A 309 -15.48 -16.12 3.32
N ALA A 310 -15.85 -17.30 2.85
CA ALA A 310 -15.05 -18.11 1.95
C ALA A 310 -15.71 -18.05 0.57
N VAL A 311 -15.06 -17.39 -0.38
CA VAL A 311 -15.61 -17.11 -1.70
C VAL A 311 -14.97 -18.02 -2.75
N GLU A 312 -15.81 -18.78 -3.47
CA GLU A 312 -15.37 -19.59 -4.58
C GLU A 312 -15.20 -18.73 -5.84
N PHE A 313 -13.98 -18.64 -6.31
CA PHE A 313 -13.64 -18.08 -7.62
C PHE A 313 -13.69 -19.20 -8.66
N ARG A 314 -14.87 -19.42 -9.20
CA ARG A 314 -15.17 -20.49 -10.15
C ARG A 314 -14.96 -20.06 -11.59
N SER A 315 -14.91 -21.03 -12.48
CA SER A 315 -15.02 -20.76 -13.91
C SER A 315 -16.44 -20.34 -14.29
N MET A 316 -16.56 -19.50 -15.28
CA MET A 316 -17.79 -18.94 -15.82
C MET A 316 -18.48 -19.91 -16.77
N SER A 317 -19.80 -19.85 -16.88
CA SER A 317 -20.57 -20.45 -17.97
C SER A 317 -20.34 -19.68 -19.28
N PRO A 318 -20.69 -20.26 -20.45
CA PRO A 318 -20.60 -19.55 -21.72
C PRO A 318 -21.31 -18.20 -21.76
N SER A 319 -22.48 -18.10 -21.14
CA SER A 319 -23.24 -16.84 -21.07
C SER A 319 -22.56 -15.79 -20.17
N GLU A 320 -22.01 -16.20 -19.03
CA GLU A 320 -21.25 -15.32 -18.14
C GLU A 320 -19.95 -14.83 -18.82
N ALA A 321 -19.25 -15.71 -19.54
CA ALA A 321 -18.05 -15.36 -20.31
C ALA A 321 -18.35 -14.36 -21.42
N ALA A 322 -19.48 -14.52 -22.12
CA ALA A 322 -19.94 -13.56 -23.13
C ALA A 322 -20.19 -12.17 -22.53
N LEU A 323 -20.87 -12.08 -21.39
CA LEU A 323 -21.12 -10.82 -20.70
C LEU A 323 -19.83 -10.16 -20.18
N ALA A 324 -18.89 -10.97 -19.69
CA ALA A 324 -17.60 -10.47 -19.24
C ALA A 324 -16.77 -9.89 -20.40
N ALA A 325 -16.76 -10.59 -21.53
CA ALA A 325 -16.07 -10.14 -22.75
C ALA A 325 -16.68 -8.83 -23.31
N GLU A 326 -18.01 -8.76 -23.38
CA GLU A 326 -18.73 -7.55 -23.82
C GLU A 326 -18.38 -6.35 -22.93
N ALA A 327 -18.43 -6.52 -21.61
CA ALA A 327 -18.10 -5.48 -20.65
C ALA A 327 -16.64 -5.00 -20.74
N ALA A 328 -15.74 -5.88 -21.18
CA ALA A 328 -14.33 -5.55 -21.43
C ALA A 328 -14.09 -4.91 -22.81
N GLY A 329 -15.10 -4.88 -23.69
CA GLY A 329 -14.93 -4.43 -25.08
C GLY A 329 -14.23 -5.46 -25.96
N GLU A 330 -14.19 -6.73 -25.54
CA GLU A 330 -13.57 -7.80 -26.29
C GLU A 330 -14.45 -8.23 -27.48
N PRO A 331 -13.87 -8.65 -28.61
CA PRO A 331 -14.65 -9.07 -29.77
C PRO A 331 -15.52 -10.29 -29.47
N SER A 332 -16.72 -10.31 -30.03
CA SER A 332 -17.65 -11.43 -29.89
C SER A 332 -17.09 -12.72 -30.53
N GLN A 333 -17.30 -13.84 -29.85
CA GLN A 333 -16.96 -15.17 -30.37
C GLN A 333 -18.02 -16.20 -29.99
N ASN A 334 -17.87 -17.43 -30.50
CA ASN A 334 -18.70 -18.53 -30.06
C ASN A 334 -18.24 -19.06 -28.70
N TRP A 335 -18.91 -18.65 -27.64
CA TRP A 335 -18.62 -19.06 -26.27
C TRP A 335 -19.11 -20.50 -25.97
N ASN A 336 -19.91 -21.10 -26.83
CA ASN A 336 -20.49 -22.42 -26.58
C ASN A 336 -19.57 -23.60 -26.99
N ASN A 337 -18.34 -23.30 -27.44
CA ASN A 337 -17.36 -24.33 -27.79
C ASN A 337 -16.69 -24.99 -26.56
N LYS A 338 -16.94 -24.48 -25.35
CA LYS A 338 -16.42 -24.96 -24.08
C LYS A 338 -17.47 -24.77 -22.97
N GLU A 339 -17.59 -25.73 -22.05
CA GLU A 339 -18.56 -25.65 -20.95
C GLU A 339 -18.23 -24.61 -19.87
N ARG A 340 -16.95 -24.38 -19.66
CA ARG A 340 -16.45 -23.49 -18.57
C ARG A 340 -15.28 -22.66 -19.06
N TRP A 341 -15.26 -21.39 -18.63
CA TRP A 341 -14.26 -20.40 -19.01
C TRP A 341 -13.64 -19.78 -17.78
N THR A 342 -12.31 -19.70 -17.69
CA THR A 342 -11.65 -18.89 -16.69
C THR A 342 -11.61 -17.42 -17.14
N LEU A 343 -11.44 -16.50 -16.20
CA LEU A 343 -11.35 -15.07 -16.54
C LEU A 343 -10.13 -14.79 -17.44
N SER A 344 -9.02 -15.48 -17.19
CA SER A 344 -7.82 -15.35 -18.03
C SER A 344 -8.07 -15.82 -19.49
N GLU A 345 -8.85 -16.85 -19.71
CA GLU A 345 -9.21 -17.30 -21.05
C GLU A 345 -10.14 -16.34 -21.78
N VAL A 346 -10.93 -15.55 -21.04
CA VAL A 346 -11.77 -14.50 -21.65
C VAL A 346 -10.92 -13.36 -22.19
N PHE A 347 -9.84 -12.99 -21.50
CA PHE A 347 -9.01 -11.84 -21.85
C PHE A 347 -7.72 -12.16 -22.63
N ASN A 348 -7.20 -13.39 -22.59
CA ASN A 348 -5.91 -13.77 -23.22
C ASN A 348 -6.13 -14.60 -24.49
N ARG A 349 -6.88 -14.10 -25.46
CA ARG A 349 -7.28 -14.86 -26.66
C ARG A 349 -6.20 -15.04 -27.70
N ASP A 350 -5.23 -14.14 -27.77
CA ASP A 350 -4.25 -14.09 -28.85
C ASP A 350 -2.91 -14.75 -28.51
N ILE A 351 -2.79 -15.38 -27.35
CA ILE A 351 -1.62 -16.21 -27.06
C ILE A 351 -1.89 -17.58 -27.69
N ASP A 352 -1.52 -17.69 -28.94
CA ASP A 352 -1.55 -18.95 -29.69
C ASP A 352 -0.83 -20.05 -28.90
N THR A 353 -1.55 -21.09 -28.50
CA THR A 353 -1.07 -22.18 -27.64
C THR A 353 0.11 -22.95 -28.24
N ALA A 354 0.50 -22.69 -29.47
CA ALA A 354 1.65 -23.26 -30.13
C ALA A 354 3.02 -22.67 -29.67
N GLU A 355 3.07 -21.45 -29.13
CA GLU A 355 4.31 -20.85 -28.63
C GLU A 355 4.50 -20.89 -27.08
N THR A 356 3.47 -21.26 -26.34
CA THR A 356 3.47 -21.27 -24.87
C THR A 356 4.12 -22.52 -24.26
N GLN A 357 4.75 -23.40 -25.03
CA GLN A 357 5.65 -24.42 -24.47
C GLN A 357 7.03 -23.87 -24.08
N LYS A 358 7.33 -22.60 -24.38
CA LYS A 358 8.39 -21.87 -23.68
C LYS A 358 7.78 -21.27 -22.44
N GLN A 359 8.05 -21.90 -21.29
CA GLN A 359 7.81 -21.40 -19.96
C GLN A 359 7.93 -19.88 -19.90
N VAL A 360 6.83 -19.15 -20.03
CA VAL A 360 6.70 -17.83 -19.49
C VAL A 360 6.32 -18.04 -18.01
N GLY A 361 7.33 -18.41 -17.23
CA GLY A 361 7.21 -18.19 -15.80
C GLY A 361 6.96 -16.70 -15.61
N PHE A 362 5.86 -16.34 -14.98
CA PHE A 362 5.72 -15.07 -14.30
C PHE A 362 6.74 -15.09 -13.12
N GLY A 363 8.02 -15.11 -13.49
CA GLY A 363 9.13 -14.89 -12.59
C GLY A 363 9.59 -13.46 -12.85
N PHE A 364 9.52 -12.63 -11.84
CA PHE A 364 10.33 -11.43 -11.79
C PHE A 364 11.77 -11.85 -12.14
N ARG A 365 12.30 -11.39 -13.27
CA ARG A 365 13.75 -11.51 -13.54
C ARG A 365 14.45 -10.63 -12.51
N VAL A 366 15.22 -11.28 -11.66
CA VAL A 366 16.17 -10.69 -10.71
C VAL A 366 17.25 -9.93 -11.46
#